data_02636028382366e815bd86f27f2814a0
#
_entry.id   02636028382366e815bd86f27f2814a0
#
_cell.length_a   1.000
_cell.length_b   1.000
_cell.length_c   1.000
_cell.angle_alpha   90.00
_cell.angle_beta   90.00
_cell.angle_gamma   90.00
#
_symmetry.space_group_name_H-M   'P 1'
#
loop_
_entity.id
_entity.type
_entity.pdbx_description
1 polymer ?
#
loop_
_entity_poly.entity_id
_entity_poly.type
_entity_poly.pdbx_seq_one_letter_code
_entity_poly.pdbx_strand_id
1 'polypeptide(L)'
;MSWRWQRWLLPGVVAVYAAMRVYRGAAICMDGDEIFSVGVAAHTWGGLLRAVGQDSIHPPLFYFLLKLWVAIGGDSLFWTRLLPTLFSTLAIVPMVLLGREFQLRPVVISTTVGLAAIHPYLLYYSQHVRMYTLLMLCALTSLWVFHACIRPGRRTEASKFAILTLVNIVSVYSHYYGWLVIGLECWYLIFWKREYLRRMAASCAVVFLAFIPWIYWAGKYIYAKGGLASNLEWIQKPDAGALAWFFVDLAGFGDFPFIGRQAVTGLALLVLAAGYAAWRERAKLHAGHFVYMARFLLYFVLGSVAVAFTASRLLPNSVWGHRHMVYLVFPMLMLVTAAYYQLNSPAVRITGGILCAVWASMVIQHHLKGDDKKTPFDSLVIQMLAQEADNPGSVTFYSVDKYLHYPVWFYLETLKAGKITGFATPLPADRAKLAAGAARIVVRNHVNIEEAKGAHFWVGYSSAWPGKLSPEAILTARGCRAGADVTVRDRYHSSTIFPVWCAE
;
A
#
# COMPACT_ATOMS: atom_id res chain seq x y z
N MET A 1 16.01 11.13 37.74
CA MET A 1 15.86 12.06 36.61
C MET A 1 14.60 11.74 35.83
N SER A 2 13.76 12.57 35.71
CA SER A 2 12.38 12.88 35.97
C SER A 2 11.40 12.37 34.87
N TRP A 3 10.33 11.78 35.31
CA TRP A 3 9.11 11.37 34.59
C TRP A 3 8.51 12.45 33.64
N ARG A 4 8.93 13.71 33.72
CA ARG A 4 8.39 14.83 32.94
C ARG A 4 8.68 14.69 31.41
N TRP A 5 9.87 14.24 31.02
CA TRP A 5 10.25 14.06 29.59
C TRP A 5 9.48 12.94 28.91
N GLN A 6 9.10 11.89 29.64
CA GLN A 6 8.37 10.75 29.06
C GLN A 6 6.93 11.12 28.64
N ARG A 7 6.36 12.20 29.20
CA ARG A 7 5.02 12.67 28.80
C ARG A 7 5.03 13.28 27.40
N TRP A 8 6.13 13.89 26.98
CA TRP A 8 6.26 14.57 25.69
C TRP A 8 6.89 13.69 24.61
N LEU A 9 7.52 12.58 24.98
CA LEU A 9 8.18 11.69 24.05
C LEU A 9 7.20 11.13 23.01
N LEU A 10 6.07 10.56 23.45
CA LEU A 10 5.09 9.97 22.54
C LEU A 10 4.42 11.02 21.65
N PRO A 11 3.92 12.16 22.15
CA PRO A 11 3.41 13.23 21.27
C PRO A 11 4.45 13.73 20.26
N GLY A 12 5.70 13.93 20.68
CA GLY A 12 6.78 14.35 19.79
C GLY A 12 7.03 13.35 18.66
N VAL A 13 7.09 12.07 18.98
CA VAL A 13 7.27 11.00 17.98
C VAL A 13 6.06 10.88 17.06
N VAL A 14 4.84 11.08 17.55
CA VAL A 14 3.62 11.12 16.72
C VAL A 14 3.64 12.30 15.76
N ALA A 15 4.11 13.48 16.22
CA ALA A 15 4.29 14.63 15.35
C ALA A 15 5.31 14.37 14.24
N VAL A 16 6.45 13.74 14.56
CA VAL A 16 7.45 13.30 13.56
C VAL A 16 6.84 12.29 12.60
N TYR A 17 6.05 11.33 13.11
CA TYR A 17 5.36 10.35 12.27
C TYR A 17 4.46 11.00 11.21
N ALA A 18 3.65 11.97 11.63
CA ALA A 18 2.77 12.71 10.73
C ALA A 18 3.57 13.59 9.74
N ALA A 19 4.58 14.31 10.24
CA ALA A 19 5.42 15.20 9.42
C ALA A 19 6.15 14.45 8.30
N MET A 20 6.75 13.29 8.60
CA MET A 20 7.42 12.45 7.60
C MET A 20 6.49 11.99 6.48
N ARG A 21 5.19 11.81 6.77
CA ARG A 21 4.20 11.38 5.76
C ARG A 21 3.62 12.53 4.94
N VAL A 22 3.62 13.72 5.49
CA VAL A 22 3.24 14.93 4.74
C VAL A 22 4.40 15.41 3.87
N TYR A 23 5.63 15.20 4.33
CA TYR A 23 6.83 15.59 3.60
C TYR A 23 6.88 14.94 2.22
N ARG A 24 7.08 15.75 1.19
CA ARG A 24 7.11 15.33 -0.23
C ARG A 24 5.84 14.62 -0.73
N GLY A 25 4.70 14.75 -0.05
CA GLY A 25 3.43 14.13 -0.48
C GLY A 25 2.97 14.52 -1.89
N ALA A 26 3.47 15.62 -2.46
CA ALA A 26 3.20 16.04 -3.82
C ALA A 26 4.43 16.00 -4.74
N ALA A 27 5.53 15.37 -4.33
CA ALA A 27 6.79 15.40 -5.09
C ALA A 27 6.86 14.42 -6.26
N ILE A 28 5.94 13.44 -6.31
CA ILE A 28 5.90 12.39 -7.34
C ILE A 28 4.47 12.31 -7.85
N CYS A 29 4.28 12.16 -9.16
CA CYS A 29 2.96 12.08 -9.79
C CYS A 29 2.17 10.83 -9.35
N MET A 30 0.89 10.78 -9.70
CA MET A 30 0.05 9.61 -9.47
C MET A 30 0.45 8.44 -10.37
N ASP A 31 0.46 7.24 -9.81
CA ASP A 31 0.53 5.99 -10.59
C ASP A 31 -0.86 5.52 -11.02
N GLY A 32 -0.90 4.43 -11.82
CA GLY A 32 -2.16 3.90 -12.36
C GLY A 32 -3.20 3.55 -11.29
N ASP A 33 -2.76 3.03 -10.16
CA ASP A 33 -3.65 2.67 -9.03
C ASP A 33 -4.28 3.92 -8.38
N GLU A 34 -3.49 4.98 -8.19
CA GLU A 34 -3.97 6.26 -7.64
C GLU A 34 -4.91 6.97 -8.62
N ILE A 35 -4.53 6.99 -9.91
CA ILE A 35 -5.34 7.54 -11.01
C ILE A 35 -6.72 6.86 -11.04
N PHE A 36 -6.76 5.53 -10.95
CA PHE A 36 -8.02 4.80 -10.86
C PHE A 36 -8.86 5.27 -9.68
N SER A 37 -8.27 5.39 -8.50
CA SER A 37 -8.99 5.80 -7.30
C SER A 37 -9.60 7.20 -7.43
N VAL A 38 -8.83 8.17 -7.92
CA VAL A 38 -9.28 9.55 -8.12
C VAL A 38 -10.31 9.63 -9.24
N GLY A 39 -10.10 8.89 -10.34
CA GLY A 39 -11.06 8.79 -11.43
C GLY A 39 -12.41 8.23 -10.97
N VAL A 40 -12.40 7.16 -10.19
CA VAL A 40 -13.62 6.58 -9.59
C VAL A 40 -14.32 7.59 -8.66
N ALA A 41 -13.57 8.32 -7.84
CA ALA A 41 -14.14 9.33 -6.94
C ALA A 41 -14.78 10.50 -7.68
N ALA A 42 -14.36 10.80 -8.91
CA ALA A 42 -14.91 11.86 -9.75
C ALA A 42 -16.30 11.54 -10.32
N HIS A 43 -16.69 10.26 -10.41
CA HIS A 43 -18.01 9.87 -10.90
C HIS A 43 -19.16 10.31 -9.97
N THR A 44 -20.40 10.27 -10.46
CA THR A 44 -21.61 10.33 -9.60
C THR A 44 -21.60 9.14 -8.64
N TRP A 45 -22.41 9.17 -7.56
CA TRP A 45 -22.49 8.06 -6.60
C TRP A 45 -22.84 6.72 -7.25
N GLY A 46 -23.82 6.71 -8.17
CA GLY A 46 -24.15 5.52 -8.94
C GLY A 46 -23.04 5.08 -9.91
N GLY A 47 -22.37 6.05 -10.53
CA GLY A 47 -21.20 5.80 -11.40
C GLY A 47 -20.04 5.18 -10.63
N LEU A 48 -19.74 5.71 -9.43
CA LEU A 48 -18.71 5.18 -8.53
C LEU A 48 -19.01 3.71 -8.17
N LEU A 49 -20.23 3.42 -7.68
CA LEU A 49 -20.62 2.04 -7.34
C LEU A 49 -20.50 1.10 -8.55
N ARG A 50 -20.87 1.57 -9.73
CA ARG A 50 -20.76 0.80 -10.97
C ARG A 50 -19.28 0.54 -11.31
N ALA A 51 -18.43 1.55 -11.27
CA ALA A 51 -17.00 1.43 -11.59
C ALA A 51 -16.29 0.47 -10.62
N VAL A 52 -16.53 0.60 -9.31
CA VAL A 52 -15.97 -0.30 -8.29
C VAL A 52 -16.52 -1.72 -8.44
N GLY A 53 -17.81 -1.89 -8.74
CA GLY A 53 -18.42 -3.20 -9.02
C GLY A 53 -17.83 -3.87 -10.26
N GLN A 54 -17.53 -3.10 -11.31
CA GLN A 54 -16.88 -3.59 -12.52
C GLN A 54 -15.43 -4.00 -12.28
N ASP A 55 -14.69 -3.24 -11.46
CA ASP A 55 -13.33 -3.62 -11.04
C ASP A 55 -13.35 -4.88 -10.16
N SER A 56 -14.27 -4.95 -9.20
CA SER A 56 -14.52 -6.07 -8.27
C SER A 56 -13.32 -6.50 -7.40
N ILE A 57 -12.15 -5.84 -7.53
CA ILE A 57 -10.92 -6.19 -6.80
C ILE A 57 -10.99 -5.67 -5.35
N HIS A 58 -11.68 -4.55 -5.12
CA HIS A 58 -11.76 -3.93 -3.80
C HIS A 58 -13.21 -3.52 -3.47
N PRO A 59 -13.60 -3.57 -2.17
CA PRO A 59 -14.87 -3.04 -1.71
C PRO A 59 -14.95 -1.51 -1.77
N PRO A 60 -16.15 -0.89 -1.68
CA PRO A 60 -16.37 0.50 -2.07
C PRO A 60 -16.00 1.56 -1.04
N LEU A 61 -15.78 1.22 0.23
CA LEU A 61 -15.72 2.20 1.32
C LEU A 61 -14.64 3.27 1.13
N PHE A 62 -13.43 2.86 0.73
CA PHE A 62 -12.34 3.81 0.51
C PHE A 62 -12.70 4.84 -0.56
N TYR A 63 -13.33 4.40 -1.66
CA TYR A 63 -13.71 5.29 -2.76
C TYR A 63 -14.82 6.26 -2.35
N PHE A 64 -15.76 5.84 -1.48
CA PHE A 64 -16.75 6.75 -0.89
C PHE A 64 -16.09 7.82 -0.02
N LEU A 65 -15.16 7.41 0.84
CA LEU A 65 -14.41 8.35 1.69
C LEU A 65 -13.57 9.30 0.86
N LEU A 66 -12.91 8.81 -0.20
CA LEU A 66 -12.12 9.63 -1.11
C LEU A 66 -12.99 10.63 -1.86
N LYS A 67 -14.19 10.23 -2.33
CA LYS A 67 -15.13 11.13 -2.97
C LYS A 67 -15.59 12.27 -2.05
N LEU A 68 -15.91 11.97 -0.81
CA LEU A 68 -16.25 12.99 0.20
C LEU A 68 -15.05 13.90 0.48
N TRP A 69 -13.84 13.32 0.57
CA TRP A 69 -12.62 14.06 0.83
C TRP A 69 -12.27 15.04 -0.29
N VAL A 70 -12.40 14.59 -1.54
CA VAL A 70 -12.22 15.43 -2.74
C VAL A 70 -13.28 16.53 -2.81
N ALA A 71 -14.53 16.26 -2.41
CA ALA A 71 -15.58 17.28 -2.35
C ALA A 71 -15.26 18.41 -1.35
N ILE A 72 -14.46 18.15 -0.30
CA ILE A 72 -14.07 19.13 0.73
C ILE A 72 -12.92 20.02 0.25
N GLY A 73 -11.85 19.45 -0.33
CA GLY A 73 -10.61 20.17 -0.58
C GLY A 73 -10.05 20.03 -2.00
N GLY A 74 -10.84 19.48 -2.93
CA GLY A 74 -10.46 19.30 -4.32
C GLY A 74 -9.64 18.03 -4.58
N ASP A 75 -9.15 17.90 -5.80
CA ASP A 75 -8.50 16.71 -6.34
C ASP A 75 -6.98 16.88 -6.51
N SER A 76 -6.38 17.88 -5.86
CA SER A 76 -4.92 18.08 -5.96
C SER A 76 -4.16 16.88 -5.42
N LEU A 77 -2.96 16.64 -5.96
CA LEU A 77 -2.09 15.55 -5.58
C LEU A 77 -1.83 15.53 -4.06
N PHE A 78 -1.55 16.69 -3.48
CA PHE A 78 -1.30 16.82 -2.05
C PHE A 78 -2.54 16.46 -1.22
N TRP A 79 -3.70 17.04 -1.58
CA TRP A 79 -4.93 16.85 -0.82
C TRP A 79 -5.42 15.40 -0.84
N THR A 80 -5.40 14.76 -2.01
CA THR A 80 -5.82 13.36 -2.14
C THR A 80 -4.94 12.43 -1.32
N ARG A 81 -3.64 12.67 -1.22
CA ARG A 81 -2.69 11.90 -0.41
C ARG A 81 -2.78 12.16 1.10
N LEU A 82 -3.38 13.27 1.52
CA LEU A 82 -3.63 13.50 2.94
C LEU A 82 -4.63 12.49 3.53
N LEU A 83 -5.58 11.96 2.75
CA LEU A 83 -6.54 10.97 3.25
C LEU A 83 -5.86 9.67 3.72
N PRO A 84 -5.07 8.95 2.92
CA PRO A 84 -4.32 7.79 3.40
C PRO A 84 -3.30 8.14 4.49
N THR A 85 -2.69 9.33 4.45
CA THR A 85 -1.82 9.86 5.52
C THR A 85 -2.57 9.99 6.85
N LEU A 86 -3.80 10.50 6.83
CA LEU A 86 -4.66 10.60 8.01
C LEU A 86 -4.95 9.21 8.60
N PHE A 87 -5.36 8.24 7.78
CA PHE A 87 -5.61 6.87 8.25
C PHE A 87 -4.35 6.24 8.83
N SER A 88 -3.19 6.43 8.20
CA SER A 88 -1.90 5.96 8.70
C SER A 88 -1.57 6.56 10.06
N THR A 89 -1.82 7.86 10.25
CA THR A 89 -1.56 8.56 11.51
C THR A 89 -2.54 8.10 12.60
N LEU A 90 -3.81 7.95 12.28
CA LEU A 90 -4.82 7.44 13.22
C LEU A 90 -4.54 5.99 13.66
N ALA A 91 -3.90 5.18 12.82
CA ALA A 91 -3.52 3.80 13.14
C ALA A 91 -2.51 3.69 14.31
N ILE A 92 -1.84 4.79 14.67
CA ILE A 92 -1.01 4.84 15.88
C ILE A 92 -1.86 4.65 17.14
N VAL A 93 -3.11 5.14 17.15
CA VAL A 93 -3.98 5.08 18.34
C VAL A 93 -4.23 3.63 18.79
N PRO A 94 -4.81 2.73 17.94
CA PRO A 94 -5.00 1.34 18.34
C PRO A 94 -3.68 0.62 18.65
N MET A 95 -2.58 0.95 17.97
CA MET A 95 -1.27 0.39 18.27
C MET A 95 -0.79 0.78 19.68
N VAL A 96 -0.90 2.06 20.08
CA VAL A 96 -0.56 2.53 21.44
C VAL A 96 -1.45 1.88 22.47
N LEU A 97 -2.76 1.76 22.20
CA LEU A 97 -3.72 1.13 23.10
C LEU A 97 -3.43 -0.37 23.26
N LEU A 98 -3.10 -1.08 22.18
CA LEU A 98 -2.68 -2.48 22.23
C LEU A 98 -1.39 -2.64 23.04
N GLY A 99 -0.40 -1.78 22.84
CA GLY A 99 0.84 -1.78 23.65
C GLY A 99 0.58 -1.57 25.13
N ARG A 100 -0.38 -0.69 25.48
CA ARG A 100 -0.81 -0.49 26.88
C ARG A 100 -1.55 -1.71 27.44
N GLU A 101 -2.36 -2.38 26.62
CA GLU A 101 -3.01 -3.65 27.02
C GLU A 101 -1.98 -4.76 27.31
N PHE A 102 -0.87 -4.79 26.59
CA PHE A 102 0.27 -5.67 26.88
C PHE A 102 1.17 -5.17 28.02
N GLN A 103 0.81 -4.08 28.67
CA GLN A 103 1.56 -3.46 29.78
C GLN A 103 3.00 -3.09 29.39
N LEU A 104 3.23 -2.72 28.13
CA LEU A 104 4.52 -2.27 27.66
C LEU A 104 4.89 -0.91 28.30
N ARG A 105 6.18 -0.76 28.61
CA ARG A 105 6.71 0.51 29.13
C ARG A 105 6.53 1.61 28.07
N PRO A 106 6.25 2.86 28.48
CA PRO A 106 6.08 3.99 27.55
C PRO A 106 7.24 4.15 26.54
N VAL A 107 8.48 3.89 26.99
CA VAL A 107 9.65 3.94 26.11
C VAL A 107 9.59 2.91 24.98
N VAL A 108 9.11 1.70 25.26
CA VAL A 108 8.94 0.65 24.21
C VAL A 108 7.92 1.09 23.17
N ILE A 109 6.77 1.61 23.62
CA ILE A 109 5.71 2.11 22.74
C ILE A 109 6.23 3.28 21.89
N SER A 110 6.91 4.25 22.51
CA SER A 110 7.47 5.40 21.80
C SER A 110 8.55 5.00 20.81
N THR A 111 9.42 4.03 21.15
CA THR A 111 10.42 3.49 20.20
C THR A 111 9.73 2.80 19.03
N THR A 112 8.68 2.01 19.27
CA THR A 112 7.89 1.38 18.20
C THR A 112 7.31 2.41 17.23
N VAL A 113 6.70 3.50 17.76
CA VAL A 113 6.16 4.60 16.94
C VAL A 113 7.29 5.33 16.21
N GLY A 114 8.44 5.53 16.86
CA GLY A 114 9.61 6.18 16.27
C GLY A 114 10.19 5.41 15.10
N LEU A 115 10.33 4.10 15.21
CA LEU A 115 10.75 3.25 14.10
C LEU A 115 9.70 3.24 12.98
N ALA A 116 8.42 3.18 13.34
CA ALA A 116 7.33 3.26 12.38
C ALA A 116 7.30 4.62 11.65
N ALA A 117 7.73 5.71 12.30
CA ALA A 117 7.75 7.05 11.69
C ALA A 117 8.64 7.12 10.45
N ILE A 118 9.76 6.43 10.46
CA ILE A 118 10.74 6.41 9.36
C ILE A 118 10.68 5.13 8.53
N HIS A 119 9.80 4.17 8.84
CA HIS A 119 9.74 2.87 8.16
C HIS A 119 9.37 3.03 6.67
N PRO A 120 10.23 2.61 5.70
CA PRO A 120 10.05 2.91 4.28
C PRO A 120 8.74 2.38 3.71
N TYR A 121 8.37 1.17 4.11
CA TYR A 121 7.15 0.51 3.68
C TYR A 121 5.89 1.26 4.16
N LEU A 122 5.88 1.76 5.40
CA LEU A 122 4.78 2.59 5.92
C LEU A 122 4.76 3.97 5.28
N LEU A 123 5.92 4.59 5.03
CA LEU A 123 6.02 5.89 4.36
C LEU A 123 5.42 5.81 2.96
N TYR A 124 5.82 4.82 2.17
CA TYR A 124 5.31 4.62 0.80
C TYR A 124 3.78 4.47 0.77
N TYR A 125 3.22 3.51 1.52
CA TYR A 125 1.77 3.26 1.49
C TYR A 125 0.94 4.33 2.18
N SER A 126 1.51 5.13 3.07
CA SER A 126 0.80 6.25 3.68
C SER A 126 0.57 7.43 2.73
N GLN A 127 1.35 7.52 1.66
CA GLN A 127 1.21 8.53 0.60
C GLN A 127 0.54 7.97 -0.68
N HIS A 128 0.02 6.75 -0.63
CA HIS A 128 -0.60 6.11 -1.77
C HIS A 128 -2.12 6.21 -1.70
N VAL A 129 -2.79 6.81 -2.70
CA VAL A 129 -4.24 7.07 -2.69
C VAL A 129 -5.01 5.76 -2.92
N ARG A 130 -4.84 4.83 -1.98
CA ARG A 130 -5.46 3.49 -1.96
C ARG A 130 -5.89 3.12 -0.54
N MET A 131 -6.65 2.07 -0.40
CA MET A 131 -7.28 1.62 0.84
C MET A 131 -6.32 0.98 1.86
N TYR A 132 -5.03 0.85 1.58
CA TYR A 132 -4.11 0.05 2.41
C TYR A 132 -3.96 0.59 3.84
N THR A 133 -3.89 1.91 4.00
CA THR A 133 -3.81 2.53 5.33
C THR A 133 -5.14 2.54 6.08
N LEU A 134 -6.27 2.56 5.37
CA LEU A 134 -7.58 2.35 5.97
C LEU A 134 -7.71 0.91 6.49
N LEU A 135 -7.31 -0.09 5.69
CA LEU A 135 -7.22 -1.48 6.14
C LEU A 135 -6.31 -1.62 7.36
N MET A 136 -5.14 -0.95 7.36
CA MET A 136 -4.22 -0.95 8.50
C MET A 136 -4.87 -0.39 9.76
N LEU A 137 -5.55 0.74 9.66
CA LEU A 137 -6.29 1.33 10.78
C LEU A 137 -7.34 0.36 11.32
N CYS A 138 -8.17 -0.23 10.43
CA CYS A 138 -9.21 -1.17 10.79
C CYS A 138 -8.63 -2.45 11.42
N ALA A 139 -7.61 -3.05 10.81
CA ALA A 139 -6.99 -4.28 11.30
C ALA A 139 -6.35 -4.09 12.69
N LEU A 140 -5.60 -2.99 12.89
CA LEU A 140 -5.00 -2.69 14.20
C LEU A 140 -6.06 -2.38 15.25
N THR A 141 -7.15 -1.70 14.87
CA THR A 141 -8.29 -1.44 15.76
C THR A 141 -8.98 -2.75 16.12
N SER A 142 -9.19 -3.63 15.15
CA SER A 142 -9.76 -4.97 15.39
C SER A 142 -8.90 -5.78 16.35
N LEU A 143 -7.58 -5.86 16.12
CA LEU A 143 -6.65 -6.57 17.01
C LEU A 143 -6.67 -6.00 18.44
N TRP A 144 -6.70 -4.66 18.60
CA TRP A 144 -6.80 -4.05 19.91
C TRP A 144 -8.12 -4.38 20.62
N VAL A 145 -9.25 -4.20 19.95
CA VAL A 145 -10.58 -4.46 20.51
C VAL A 145 -10.77 -5.96 20.76
N PHE A 146 -10.33 -6.82 19.85
CA PHE A 146 -10.34 -8.28 20.03
C PHE A 146 -9.55 -8.70 21.27
N HIS A 147 -8.32 -8.18 21.44
CA HIS A 147 -7.53 -8.44 22.64
C HIS A 147 -8.26 -7.98 23.91
N ALA A 148 -8.87 -6.77 23.88
CA ALA A 148 -9.65 -6.27 25.00
C ALA A 148 -10.91 -7.11 25.32
N CYS A 149 -11.50 -7.79 24.30
CA CYS A 149 -12.60 -8.75 24.50
C CYS A 149 -12.18 -10.03 25.24
N ILE A 150 -10.97 -10.52 24.99
CA ILE A 150 -10.50 -11.83 25.50
C ILE A 150 -9.51 -11.72 26.65
N ARG A 151 -9.24 -10.53 27.15
CA ARG A 151 -8.25 -10.30 28.21
C ARG A 151 -8.62 -11.08 29.48
N PRO A 152 -7.65 -11.81 30.08
CA PRO A 152 -7.87 -12.54 31.33
C PRO A 152 -8.29 -11.61 32.49
N GLY A 153 -9.20 -12.07 33.33
CA GLY A 153 -9.58 -11.39 34.58
C GLY A 153 -10.55 -10.21 34.44
N ARG A 154 -10.97 -9.81 33.24
CA ARG A 154 -12.06 -8.85 33.03
C ARG A 154 -13.33 -9.51 32.53
N ARG A 155 -14.48 -9.14 33.10
CA ARG A 155 -15.77 -9.48 32.51
C ARG A 155 -15.86 -8.83 31.13
N THR A 156 -16.17 -9.63 30.10
CA THR A 156 -16.32 -9.11 28.74
C THR A 156 -17.68 -8.44 28.62
N GLU A 157 -17.67 -7.15 28.39
CA GLU A 157 -18.87 -6.40 28.13
C GLU A 157 -19.38 -6.67 26.71
N ALA A 158 -20.69 -6.83 26.54
CA ALA A 158 -21.31 -7.01 25.22
C ALA A 158 -20.97 -5.87 24.25
N SER A 159 -20.82 -4.64 24.80
CA SER A 159 -20.40 -3.46 24.06
C SER A 159 -19.09 -3.61 23.32
N LYS A 160 -18.09 -4.36 23.87
CA LYS A 160 -16.81 -4.59 23.18
C LYS A 160 -16.96 -5.47 21.95
N PHE A 161 -17.79 -6.53 22.02
CA PHE A 161 -18.11 -7.32 20.84
C PHE A 161 -18.91 -6.55 19.81
N ALA A 162 -19.78 -5.63 20.22
CA ALA A 162 -20.49 -4.74 19.29
C ALA A 162 -19.51 -3.79 18.58
N ILE A 163 -18.54 -3.21 19.31
CA ILE A 163 -17.46 -2.41 18.71
C ILE A 163 -16.61 -3.24 17.75
N LEU A 164 -16.21 -4.47 18.15
CA LEU A 164 -15.46 -5.38 17.29
C LEU A 164 -16.24 -5.67 16.00
N THR A 165 -17.54 -5.95 16.11
CA THR A 165 -18.42 -6.18 14.97
C THR A 165 -18.46 -4.98 14.02
N LEU A 166 -18.61 -3.77 14.56
CA LEU A 166 -18.62 -2.53 13.75
C LEU A 166 -17.26 -2.32 13.04
N VAL A 167 -16.16 -2.48 13.76
CA VAL A 167 -14.81 -2.37 13.18
C VAL A 167 -14.61 -3.41 12.08
N ASN A 168 -15.06 -4.64 12.29
CA ASN A 168 -14.96 -5.71 11.31
C ASN A 168 -15.83 -5.45 10.07
N ILE A 169 -17.03 -4.86 10.21
CA ILE A 169 -17.83 -4.40 9.08
C ILE A 169 -17.05 -3.35 8.26
N VAL A 170 -16.53 -2.32 8.93
CA VAL A 170 -15.74 -1.28 8.26
C VAL A 170 -14.50 -1.88 7.57
N SER A 171 -13.85 -2.85 8.20
CA SER A 171 -12.67 -3.54 7.67
C SER A 171 -12.97 -4.29 6.37
N VAL A 172 -14.05 -5.10 6.34
CA VAL A 172 -14.40 -5.88 5.15
C VAL A 172 -14.91 -5.00 4.01
N TYR A 173 -15.54 -3.86 4.31
CA TYR A 173 -15.90 -2.85 3.30
C TYR A 173 -14.71 -2.01 2.82
N SER A 174 -13.61 -2.00 3.58
CA SER A 174 -12.36 -1.35 3.17
C SER A 174 -11.53 -2.24 2.24
N HIS A 175 -11.38 -3.52 2.58
CA HIS A 175 -10.59 -4.48 1.83
C HIS A 175 -10.94 -5.93 2.17
N TYR A 176 -10.90 -6.83 1.20
CA TYR A 176 -11.19 -8.27 1.44
C TYR A 176 -10.26 -8.95 2.47
N TYR A 177 -9.06 -8.42 2.68
CA TYR A 177 -8.17 -8.87 3.76
C TYR A 177 -8.72 -8.62 5.17
N GLY A 178 -9.78 -7.82 5.32
CA GLY A 178 -10.55 -7.75 6.55
C GLY A 178 -11.09 -9.12 6.98
N TRP A 179 -11.52 -9.97 6.03
CA TRP A 179 -11.94 -11.34 6.30
C TRP A 179 -10.82 -12.24 6.80
N LEU A 180 -9.57 -12.02 6.34
CA LEU A 180 -8.39 -12.72 6.86
C LEU A 180 -8.17 -12.43 8.35
N VAL A 181 -8.29 -11.15 8.75
CA VAL A 181 -8.15 -10.75 10.17
C VAL A 181 -9.23 -11.43 11.01
N ILE A 182 -10.49 -11.36 10.59
CA ILE A 182 -11.63 -12.02 11.27
C ILE A 182 -11.43 -13.53 11.36
N GLY A 183 -10.97 -14.17 10.29
CA GLY A 183 -10.68 -15.60 10.27
C GLY A 183 -9.61 -15.99 11.29
N LEU A 184 -8.55 -15.18 11.41
CA LEU A 184 -7.50 -15.39 12.41
C LEU A 184 -8.01 -15.17 13.84
N GLU A 185 -8.88 -14.19 14.07
CA GLU A 185 -9.54 -13.98 15.36
C GLU A 185 -10.37 -15.21 15.76
N CYS A 186 -11.16 -15.75 14.82
CA CYS A 186 -11.93 -16.97 15.04
C CYS A 186 -11.03 -18.17 15.37
N TRP A 187 -9.96 -18.37 14.61
CA TRP A 187 -9.02 -19.47 14.87
C TRP A 187 -8.27 -19.29 16.18
N TYR A 188 -7.91 -18.06 16.55
CA TYR A 188 -7.33 -17.79 17.87
C TYR A 188 -8.26 -18.25 19.00
N LEU A 189 -9.57 -17.99 18.87
CA LEU A 189 -10.56 -18.43 19.88
C LEU A 189 -10.68 -19.95 19.90
N ILE A 190 -10.70 -20.63 18.76
CA ILE A 190 -10.78 -22.09 18.68
C ILE A 190 -9.62 -22.75 19.44
N PHE A 191 -8.41 -22.19 19.32
CA PHE A 191 -7.22 -22.76 19.94
C PHE A 191 -7.04 -22.40 21.41
N TRP A 192 -7.38 -21.17 21.81
CA TRP A 192 -6.98 -20.66 23.12
C TRP A 192 -8.10 -20.08 23.99
N LYS A 193 -9.29 -19.76 23.40
CA LYS A 193 -10.34 -18.99 24.09
C LYS A 193 -11.76 -19.39 23.65
N ARG A 194 -12.07 -20.69 23.70
CA ARG A 194 -13.33 -21.25 23.19
C ARG A 194 -14.59 -20.67 23.85
N GLU A 195 -14.46 -20.18 25.06
CA GLU A 195 -15.55 -19.55 25.82
C GLU A 195 -16.17 -18.34 25.11
N TYR A 196 -15.44 -17.71 24.17
CA TYR A 196 -15.92 -16.55 23.41
C TYR A 196 -16.50 -16.90 22.03
N LEU A 197 -16.44 -18.16 21.60
CA LEU A 197 -16.83 -18.57 20.24
C LEU A 197 -18.28 -18.21 19.89
N ARG A 198 -19.23 -18.38 20.83
CA ARG A 198 -20.65 -18.04 20.56
C ARG A 198 -20.82 -16.55 20.23
N ARG A 199 -20.12 -15.68 20.96
CA ARG A 199 -20.19 -14.22 20.72
C ARG A 199 -19.51 -13.85 19.41
N MET A 200 -18.38 -14.48 19.13
CA MET A 200 -17.67 -14.27 17.86
C MET A 200 -18.48 -14.77 16.67
N ALA A 201 -19.14 -15.92 16.78
CA ALA A 201 -20.02 -16.43 15.73
C ALA A 201 -21.21 -15.47 15.46
N ALA A 202 -21.82 -14.91 16.50
CA ALA A 202 -22.86 -13.89 16.36
C ALA A 202 -22.31 -12.62 15.68
N SER A 203 -21.11 -12.17 16.08
CA SER A 203 -20.42 -11.04 15.43
C SER A 203 -20.17 -11.31 13.94
N CYS A 204 -19.60 -12.49 13.61
CA CYS A 204 -19.36 -12.88 12.22
C CYS A 204 -20.65 -12.96 11.39
N ALA A 205 -21.74 -13.47 11.97
CA ALA A 205 -23.04 -13.50 11.28
C ALA A 205 -23.53 -12.08 10.93
N VAL A 206 -23.41 -11.14 11.87
CA VAL A 206 -23.77 -9.73 11.62
C VAL A 206 -22.87 -9.10 10.54
N VAL A 207 -21.55 -9.33 10.61
CA VAL A 207 -20.60 -8.84 9.58
C VAL A 207 -20.96 -9.41 8.21
N PHE A 208 -21.24 -10.71 8.13
CA PHE A 208 -21.61 -11.37 6.87
C PHE A 208 -22.92 -10.81 6.31
N LEU A 209 -23.95 -10.70 7.13
CA LEU A 209 -25.24 -10.13 6.73
C LEU A 209 -25.08 -8.68 6.25
N ALA A 210 -24.29 -7.88 6.96
CA ALA A 210 -23.99 -6.50 6.55
C ALA A 210 -23.24 -6.42 5.21
N PHE A 211 -22.48 -7.47 4.85
CA PHE A 211 -21.68 -7.51 3.62
C PHE A 211 -22.44 -8.08 2.40
N ILE A 212 -23.60 -8.73 2.61
CA ILE A 212 -24.44 -9.29 1.52
C ILE A 212 -24.75 -8.27 0.40
N PRO A 213 -25.12 -7.00 0.70
CA PRO A 213 -25.38 -6.03 -0.36
C PRO A 213 -24.22 -5.84 -1.33
N TRP A 214 -22.98 -5.84 -0.81
CA TRP A 214 -21.78 -5.75 -1.65
C TRP A 214 -21.53 -7.05 -2.44
N ILE A 215 -21.70 -8.21 -1.83
CA ILE A 215 -21.58 -9.50 -2.51
C ILE A 215 -22.53 -9.56 -3.71
N TYR A 216 -23.80 -9.17 -3.50
CA TYR A 216 -24.80 -9.14 -4.56
C TYR A 216 -24.40 -8.16 -5.67
N TRP A 217 -23.97 -6.94 -5.30
CA TRP A 217 -23.61 -5.90 -6.26
C TRP A 217 -22.37 -6.28 -7.09
N ALA A 218 -21.28 -6.67 -6.46
CA ALA A 218 -20.05 -7.10 -7.14
C ALA A 218 -20.28 -8.40 -7.94
N GLY A 219 -21.06 -9.33 -7.37
CA GLY A 219 -21.39 -10.61 -8.00
C GLY A 219 -22.03 -10.50 -9.37
N LYS A 220 -22.87 -9.49 -9.60
CA LYS A 220 -23.45 -9.21 -10.92
C LYS A 220 -22.39 -8.98 -11.99
N TYR A 221 -21.38 -8.19 -11.67
CA TYR A 221 -20.33 -7.83 -12.62
C TYR A 221 -19.34 -8.96 -12.80
N ILE A 222 -19.03 -9.69 -11.72
CA ILE A 222 -18.16 -10.89 -11.77
C ILE A 222 -18.81 -11.95 -12.66
N TYR A 223 -20.10 -12.22 -12.48
CA TYR A 223 -20.84 -13.18 -13.31
C TYR A 223 -20.89 -12.75 -14.77
N ALA A 224 -21.20 -11.48 -15.05
CA ALA A 224 -21.27 -10.95 -16.41
C ALA A 224 -19.93 -11.00 -17.16
N LYS A 225 -18.80 -11.00 -16.43
CA LYS A 225 -17.43 -11.11 -17.02
C LYS A 225 -16.93 -12.55 -17.11
N GLY A 226 -17.70 -13.55 -16.72
CA GLY A 226 -17.25 -14.96 -16.70
C GLY A 226 -16.30 -15.30 -15.54
N GLY A 227 -16.21 -14.46 -14.51
CA GLY A 227 -15.43 -14.70 -13.29
C GLY A 227 -14.45 -13.57 -12.92
N LEU A 228 -13.73 -13.75 -11.83
CA LEU A 228 -12.71 -12.83 -11.32
C LEU A 228 -11.35 -12.97 -12.02
N ALA A 229 -11.16 -14.00 -12.84
CA ALA A 229 -9.86 -14.40 -13.39
C ALA A 229 -9.14 -13.24 -14.11
N SER A 230 -9.83 -12.54 -15.01
CA SER A 230 -9.23 -11.50 -15.85
C SER A 230 -8.63 -10.30 -15.06
N ASN A 231 -9.12 -10.06 -13.85
CA ASN A 231 -8.65 -8.94 -13.03
C ASN A 231 -7.50 -9.32 -12.08
N LEU A 232 -7.23 -10.63 -11.89
CA LEU A 232 -6.22 -11.13 -10.94
C LEU A 232 -5.06 -11.90 -11.62
N GLU A 233 -5.14 -12.17 -12.91
CA GLU A 233 -4.15 -12.96 -13.68
C GLU A 233 -2.72 -12.37 -13.62
N TRP A 234 -2.61 -11.05 -13.46
CA TRP A 234 -1.31 -10.38 -13.36
C TRP A 234 -0.59 -10.63 -12.04
N ILE A 235 -1.31 -11.12 -11.00
CA ILE A 235 -0.72 -11.40 -9.68
C ILE A 235 -0.05 -12.77 -9.71
N GLN A 236 1.27 -12.77 -9.70
CA GLN A 236 2.04 -14.01 -9.70
C GLN A 236 1.84 -14.80 -8.40
N LYS A 237 1.84 -16.14 -8.51
CA LYS A 237 1.82 -17.02 -7.35
C LYS A 237 3.15 -16.92 -6.60
N PRO A 238 3.13 -16.65 -5.27
CA PRO A 238 4.37 -16.46 -4.53
C PRO A 238 5.18 -17.75 -4.44
N ASP A 239 6.49 -17.63 -4.56
CA ASP A 239 7.47 -18.64 -4.27
C ASP A 239 8.15 -18.37 -2.91
N ALA A 240 9.14 -19.20 -2.55
CA ALA A 240 9.91 -19.00 -1.33
C ALA A 240 10.72 -17.69 -1.35
N GLY A 241 11.14 -17.23 -2.54
CA GLY A 241 11.82 -15.95 -2.72
C GLY A 241 10.90 -14.78 -2.41
N ALA A 242 9.68 -14.79 -2.94
CA ALA A 242 8.65 -13.79 -2.66
C ALA A 242 8.28 -13.73 -1.17
N LEU A 243 8.22 -14.90 -0.50
CA LEU A 243 7.98 -14.96 0.94
C LEU A 243 9.15 -14.34 1.73
N ALA A 244 10.39 -14.70 1.40
CA ALA A 244 11.57 -14.14 2.05
C ALA A 244 11.65 -12.62 1.84
N TRP A 245 11.36 -12.16 0.63
CA TRP A 245 11.35 -10.74 0.28
C TRP A 245 10.28 -9.96 1.05
N PHE A 246 9.11 -10.56 1.25
CA PHE A 246 8.06 -9.94 2.08
C PHE A 246 8.56 -9.61 3.50
N PHE A 247 9.31 -10.53 4.14
CA PHE A 247 9.87 -10.26 5.47
C PHE A 247 10.98 -9.19 5.44
N VAL A 248 11.71 -9.06 4.33
CA VAL A 248 12.68 -7.97 4.13
C VAL A 248 11.97 -6.61 4.06
N ASP A 249 10.86 -6.52 3.30
CA ASP A 249 10.01 -5.33 3.23
C ASP A 249 9.40 -5.01 4.60
N LEU A 250 8.85 -6.04 5.26
CA LEU A 250 8.21 -5.91 6.58
C LEU A 250 9.19 -5.44 7.66
N ALA A 251 10.48 -5.76 7.52
CA ALA A 251 11.54 -5.30 8.41
C ALA A 251 12.10 -3.91 8.04
N GLY A 252 11.62 -3.30 6.94
CA GLY A 252 12.07 -1.99 6.49
C GLY A 252 13.38 -1.98 5.72
N PHE A 253 13.78 -3.10 5.13
CA PHE A 253 15.00 -3.25 4.34
C PHE A 253 14.75 -3.49 2.85
N GLY A 254 13.53 -3.35 2.35
CA GLY A 254 13.19 -3.53 0.95
C GLY A 254 14.00 -2.63 0.00
N ASP A 255 14.39 -1.44 0.47
CA ASP A 255 15.24 -0.51 -0.28
C ASP A 255 16.75 -0.84 -0.19
N PHE A 256 17.12 -1.83 0.62
CA PHE A 256 18.51 -2.22 0.90
C PHE A 256 18.72 -3.73 0.75
N PRO A 257 18.61 -4.28 -0.49
CA PRO A 257 18.54 -5.73 -0.72
C PRO A 257 19.77 -6.49 -0.25
N PHE A 258 20.96 -5.88 -0.26
CA PHE A 258 22.21 -6.55 0.10
C PHE A 258 22.30 -6.92 1.60
N ILE A 259 21.65 -6.14 2.47
CA ILE A 259 21.67 -6.36 3.92
C ILE A 259 20.32 -6.88 4.47
N GLY A 260 19.28 -6.86 3.64
CA GLY A 260 17.91 -7.15 4.09
C GLY A 260 17.73 -8.53 4.69
N ARG A 261 18.30 -9.57 4.07
CA ARG A 261 18.22 -10.96 4.57
C ARG A 261 18.95 -11.13 5.91
N GLN A 262 20.15 -10.56 6.04
CA GLN A 262 20.94 -10.59 7.27
C GLN A 262 20.24 -9.85 8.40
N ALA A 263 19.60 -8.70 8.09
CA ALA A 263 18.82 -7.92 9.04
C ALA A 263 17.61 -8.71 9.56
N VAL A 264 16.84 -9.35 8.67
CA VAL A 264 15.68 -10.19 9.07
C VAL A 264 16.15 -11.36 9.96
N THR A 265 17.25 -12.02 9.60
CA THR A 265 17.83 -13.09 10.40
C THR A 265 18.25 -12.58 11.79
N GLY A 266 18.93 -11.44 11.85
CA GLY A 266 19.31 -10.82 13.13
C GLY A 266 18.13 -10.44 14.00
N LEU A 267 17.06 -9.88 13.42
CA LEU A 267 15.82 -9.56 14.14
C LEU A 267 15.10 -10.82 14.64
N ALA A 268 15.07 -11.89 13.84
CA ALA A 268 14.50 -13.17 14.26
C ALA A 268 15.29 -13.77 15.44
N LEU A 269 16.63 -13.78 15.38
CA LEU A 269 17.49 -14.22 16.47
C LEU A 269 17.28 -13.39 17.75
N LEU A 270 17.12 -12.07 17.63
CA LEU A 270 16.82 -11.20 18.76
C LEU A 270 15.50 -11.61 19.43
N VAL A 271 14.43 -11.83 18.65
CA VAL A 271 13.13 -12.25 19.16
C VAL A 271 13.20 -13.63 19.83
N LEU A 272 13.93 -14.57 19.22
CA LEU A 272 14.14 -15.90 19.77
C LEU A 272 14.94 -15.85 21.08
N ALA A 273 16.01 -15.07 21.14
CA ALA A 273 16.83 -14.89 22.35
C ALA A 273 16.01 -14.28 23.50
N ALA A 274 15.21 -13.22 23.19
CA ALA A 274 14.30 -12.61 24.16
C ALA A 274 13.20 -13.58 24.62
N GLY A 275 12.65 -14.37 23.71
CA GLY A 275 11.67 -15.42 23.99
C GLY A 275 12.24 -16.50 24.93
N TYR A 276 13.46 -16.97 24.65
CA TYR A 276 14.17 -17.92 25.48
C TYR A 276 14.47 -17.36 26.89
N ALA A 277 15.00 -16.13 26.98
CA ALA A 277 15.25 -15.48 28.26
C ALA A 277 13.95 -15.32 29.07
N ALA A 278 12.86 -14.88 28.44
CA ALA A 278 11.56 -14.73 29.08
C ALA A 278 10.96 -16.09 29.49
N TRP A 279 11.13 -17.13 28.68
CA TRP A 279 10.67 -18.48 29.00
C TRP A 279 11.42 -19.05 30.23
N ARG A 280 12.72 -18.84 30.28
CA ARG A 280 13.55 -19.23 31.44
C ARG A 280 13.11 -18.56 32.73
N GLU A 281 12.69 -17.29 32.64
CA GLU A 281 12.28 -16.45 33.76
C GLU A 281 10.74 -16.30 33.86
N ARG A 282 9.96 -17.20 33.25
CA ARG A 282 8.50 -17.07 33.11
C ARG A 282 7.72 -16.96 34.42
N ALA A 283 8.33 -17.34 35.55
CA ALA A 283 7.75 -17.13 36.88
C ALA A 283 7.70 -15.64 37.25
N LYS A 284 8.52 -14.77 36.65
CA LYS A 284 8.48 -13.33 36.83
C LYS A 284 7.36 -12.72 35.98
N LEU A 285 6.60 -11.80 36.56
CA LEU A 285 5.45 -11.16 35.92
C LEU A 285 5.75 -10.55 34.53
N HIS A 286 6.85 -9.80 34.41
CA HIS A 286 7.24 -9.15 33.17
C HIS A 286 7.60 -10.14 32.06
N ALA A 287 8.28 -11.24 32.39
CA ALA A 287 8.62 -12.28 31.45
C ALA A 287 7.37 -13.03 30.96
N GLY A 288 6.41 -13.30 31.83
CA GLY A 288 5.13 -13.90 31.47
C GLY A 288 4.31 -13.03 30.52
N HIS A 289 4.28 -11.71 30.74
CA HIS A 289 3.61 -10.77 29.85
C HIS A 289 4.26 -10.70 28.46
N PHE A 290 5.59 -10.71 28.39
CA PHE A 290 6.29 -10.74 27.11
C PHE A 290 5.98 -12.02 26.32
N VAL A 291 6.00 -13.20 26.95
CA VAL A 291 5.69 -14.47 26.28
C VAL A 291 4.26 -14.47 25.73
N TYR A 292 3.29 -13.98 26.52
CA TYR A 292 1.91 -13.86 26.09
C TYR A 292 1.77 -12.90 24.88
N MET A 293 2.34 -11.71 24.96
CA MET A 293 2.35 -10.73 23.88
C MET A 293 3.02 -11.29 22.61
N ALA A 294 4.21 -11.90 22.77
CA ALA A 294 4.95 -12.46 21.63
C ALA A 294 4.15 -13.55 20.93
N ARG A 295 3.50 -14.46 21.69
CA ARG A 295 2.63 -15.47 21.11
C ARG A 295 1.46 -14.84 20.34
N PHE A 296 0.79 -13.83 20.91
CA PHE A 296 -0.33 -13.15 20.27
C PHE A 296 0.11 -12.47 18.97
N LEU A 297 1.16 -11.65 19.02
CA LEU A 297 1.62 -10.91 17.84
C LEU A 297 2.19 -11.83 16.76
N LEU A 298 3.00 -12.83 17.12
CA LEU A 298 3.53 -13.81 16.17
C LEU A 298 2.40 -14.63 15.52
N TYR A 299 1.37 -14.99 16.27
CA TYR A 299 0.23 -15.68 15.68
C TYR A 299 -0.43 -14.85 14.58
N PHE A 300 -0.71 -13.56 14.81
CA PHE A 300 -1.34 -12.72 13.79
C PHE A 300 -0.38 -12.39 12.64
N VAL A 301 0.90 -12.16 12.89
CA VAL A 301 1.89 -11.90 11.84
C VAL A 301 2.09 -13.13 10.96
N LEU A 302 2.49 -14.25 11.56
CA LEU A 302 2.79 -15.48 10.82
C LEU A 302 1.53 -16.11 10.23
N GLY A 303 0.41 -16.07 10.96
CA GLY A 303 -0.89 -16.56 10.49
C GLY A 303 -1.38 -15.81 9.25
N SER A 304 -1.30 -14.47 9.25
CA SER A 304 -1.67 -13.67 8.07
C SER A 304 -0.85 -14.06 6.85
N VAL A 305 0.47 -14.16 7.03
CA VAL A 305 1.39 -14.51 5.94
C VAL A 305 1.15 -15.95 5.46
N ALA A 306 1.00 -16.91 6.39
CA ALA A 306 0.78 -18.31 6.05
C ALA A 306 -0.53 -18.50 5.29
N VAL A 307 -1.63 -17.88 5.74
CA VAL A 307 -2.93 -18.00 5.06
C VAL A 307 -2.88 -17.35 3.69
N ALA A 308 -2.33 -16.13 3.56
CA ALA A 308 -2.22 -15.44 2.27
C ALA A 308 -1.34 -16.21 1.28
N PHE A 309 -0.20 -16.74 1.75
CA PHE A 309 0.70 -17.57 0.93
C PHE A 309 0.03 -18.86 0.47
N THR A 310 -0.55 -19.62 1.40
CA THR A 310 -1.20 -20.91 1.11
C THR A 310 -2.41 -20.72 0.19
N ALA A 311 -3.26 -19.74 0.48
CA ALA A 311 -4.39 -19.40 -0.39
C ALA A 311 -3.94 -19.07 -1.81
N SER A 312 -2.89 -18.28 -1.97
CA SER A 312 -2.34 -17.91 -3.30
C SER A 312 -1.76 -19.09 -4.06
N ARG A 313 -1.28 -20.13 -3.36
CA ARG A 313 -0.78 -21.35 -3.99
C ARG A 313 -1.90 -22.31 -4.38
N LEU A 314 -2.95 -22.38 -3.56
CA LEU A 314 -4.06 -23.34 -3.74
C LEU A 314 -5.16 -22.82 -4.66
N LEU A 315 -5.46 -21.53 -4.62
CA LEU A 315 -6.50 -20.93 -5.45
C LEU A 315 -6.04 -20.82 -6.92
N PRO A 316 -6.98 -20.79 -7.90
CA PRO A 316 -6.68 -20.56 -9.31
C PRO A 316 -5.90 -19.27 -9.51
N ASN A 317 -6.36 -18.17 -8.90
CA ASN A 317 -5.71 -16.87 -8.94
C ASN A 317 -5.01 -16.55 -7.62
N SER A 318 -3.84 -15.91 -7.72
CA SER A 318 -3.11 -15.46 -6.55
C SER A 318 -3.82 -14.29 -5.87
N VAL A 319 -3.86 -14.34 -4.54
CA VAL A 319 -4.28 -13.22 -3.69
C VAL A 319 -3.09 -12.59 -2.96
N TRP A 320 -1.85 -13.00 -3.28
CA TRP A 320 -0.63 -12.50 -2.67
C TRP A 320 -0.39 -11.04 -3.03
N GLY A 321 -0.31 -10.19 -2.03
CA GLY A 321 0.02 -8.79 -2.22
C GLY A 321 0.67 -8.23 -0.98
N HIS A 322 1.94 -7.84 -1.07
CA HIS A 322 2.68 -7.21 0.04
C HIS A 322 1.87 -6.04 0.62
N ARG A 323 1.37 -5.16 -0.24
CA ARG A 323 0.57 -3.98 0.10
C ARG A 323 -0.68 -4.26 0.96
N HIS A 324 -1.27 -5.43 0.86
CA HIS A 324 -2.45 -5.82 1.63
C HIS A 324 -2.12 -6.17 3.08
N MET A 325 -0.84 -6.44 3.38
CA MET A 325 -0.36 -6.85 4.69
C MET A 325 0.45 -5.76 5.42
N VAL A 326 0.34 -4.50 4.98
CA VAL A 326 1.03 -3.35 5.61
C VAL A 326 0.71 -3.20 7.10
N TYR A 327 -0.46 -3.65 7.56
CA TYR A 327 -0.87 -3.64 8.96
C TYR A 327 0.04 -4.50 9.86
N LEU A 328 0.81 -5.44 9.31
CA LEU A 328 1.71 -6.31 10.08
C LEU A 328 2.99 -5.60 10.54
N VAL A 329 3.32 -4.45 9.96
CA VAL A 329 4.52 -3.68 10.35
C VAL A 329 4.47 -3.29 11.83
N PHE A 330 3.36 -2.74 12.30
CA PHE A 330 3.24 -2.33 13.70
C PHE A 330 3.36 -3.49 14.70
N PRO A 331 2.64 -4.61 14.54
CA PRO A 331 2.83 -5.81 15.38
C PRO A 331 4.28 -6.30 15.39
N MET A 332 4.94 -6.32 14.23
CA MET A 332 6.33 -6.75 14.13
C MET A 332 7.29 -5.78 14.81
N LEU A 333 7.17 -4.48 14.58
CA LEU A 333 7.99 -3.48 15.26
C LEU A 333 7.78 -3.52 16.78
N MET A 334 6.55 -3.71 17.25
CA MET A 334 6.25 -3.85 18.68
C MET A 334 6.93 -5.10 19.26
N LEU A 335 6.90 -6.21 18.55
CA LEU A 335 7.58 -7.44 18.97
C LEU A 335 9.10 -7.24 19.06
N VAL A 336 9.72 -6.68 18.03
CA VAL A 336 11.17 -6.45 17.96
C VAL A 336 11.61 -5.46 19.05
N THR A 337 10.90 -4.34 19.23
CA THR A 337 11.24 -3.36 20.27
C THR A 337 11.06 -3.92 21.66
N ALA A 338 9.99 -4.67 21.93
CA ALA A 338 9.79 -5.31 23.21
C ALA A 338 10.88 -6.37 23.48
N ALA A 339 11.27 -7.16 22.45
CA ALA A 339 12.35 -8.13 22.56
C ALA A 339 13.69 -7.45 22.89
N TYR A 340 14.01 -6.35 22.21
CA TYR A 340 15.21 -5.58 22.49
C TYR A 340 15.27 -5.07 23.96
N TYR A 341 14.16 -4.56 24.48
CA TYR A 341 14.09 -4.09 25.86
C TYR A 341 13.98 -5.20 26.92
N GLN A 342 13.65 -6.44 26.50
CA GLN A 342 13.65 -7.61 27.37
C GLN A 342 15.06 -8.09 27.70
N LEU A 343 16.00 -7.94 26.77
CA LEU A 343 17.40 -8.34 26.98
C LEU A 343 18.17 -7.23 27.72
N ASN A 344 18.74 -7.57 28.87
CA ASN A 344 19.44 -6.63 29.74
C ASN A 344 20.96 -6.50 29.44
N SER A 345 21.47 -7.19 28.40
CA SER A 345 22.87 -7.11 28.02
C SER A 345 23.25 -5.71 27.53
N PRO A 346 24.25 -5.03 28.14
CA PRO A 346 24.75 -3.76 27.63
C PRO A 346 25.25 -3.84 26.20
N ALA A 347 25.92 -4.94 25.83
CA ALA A 347 26.40 -5.17 24.48
C ALA A 347 25.24 -5.19 23.47
N VAL A 348 24.14 -5.91 23.76
CA VAL A 348 22.93 -5.93 22.91
C VAL A 348 22.35 -4.53 22.74
N ARG A 349 22.27 -3.75 23.83
CA ARG A 349 21.72 -2.38 23.80
C ARG A 349 22.59 -1.44 22.97
N ILE A 350 23.91 -1.48 23.14
CA ILE A 350 24.83 -0.63 22.38
C ILE A 350 24.81 -1.01 20.91
N THR A 351 24.99 -2.29 20.60
CA THR A 351 25.02 -2.79 19.19
C THR A 351 23.69 -2.53 18.50
N GLY A 352 22.55 -2.86 19.15
CA GLY A 352 21.22 -2.60 18.61
C GLY A 352 20.95 -1.11 18.40
N GLY A 353 21.40 -0.25 19.31
CA GLY A 353 21.30 1.21 19.16
C GLY A 353 22.10 1.73 17.96
N ILE A 354 23.34 1.25 17.77
CA ILE A 354 24.20 1.60 16.62
C ILE A 354 23.54 1.13 15.31
N LEU A 355 23.13 -0.14 15.23
CA LEU A 355 22.46 -0.69 14.04
C LEU A 355 21.16 0.06 13.68
N CYS A 356 20.38 0.41 14.71
CA CYS A 356 19.17 1.22 14.53
C CYS A 356 19.51 2.62 14.01
N ALA A 357 20.56 3.28 14.53
CA ALA A 357 20.98 4.60 14.06
C ALA A 357 21.51 4.55 12.61
N VAL A 358 22.27 3.53 12.25
CA VAL A 358 22.72 3.31 10.87
C VAL A 358 21.52 3.11 9.94
N TRP A 359 20.59 2.21 10.28
CA TRP A 359 19.39 1.97 9.51
C TRP A 359 18.56 3.26 9.36
N ALA A 360 18.32 3.99 10.45
CA ALA A 360 17.58 5.25 10.43
C ALA A 360 18.25 6.28 9.51
N SER A 361 19.58 6.41 9.56
CA SER A 361 20.34 7.30 8.69
C SER A 361 20.17 6.93 7.21
N MET A 362 20.29 5.63 6.88
CA MET A 362 20.11 5.14 5.51
C MET A 362 18.71 5.42 4.97
N VAL A 363 17.67 5.12 5.76
CA VAL A 363 16.28 5.32 5.38
C VAL A 363 15.95 6.80 5.21
N ILE A 364 16.39 7.64 6.16
CA ILE A 364 16.14 9.09 6.09
C ILE A 364 16.85 9.67 4.86
N GLN A 365 18.11 9.32 4.61
CA GLN A 365 18.82 9.77 3.42
C GLN A 365 18.13 9.35 2.13
N HIS A 366 17.67 8.08 2.06
CA HIS A 366 16.92 7.59 0.91
C HIS A 366 15.61 8.37 0.71
N HIS A 367 14.84 8.59 1.78
CA HIS A 367 13.59 9.35 1.73
C HIS A 367 13.81 10.82 1.35
N LEU A 368 14.89 11.45 1.80
CA LEU A 368 15.24 12.84 1.45
C LEU A 368 15.65 12.99 -0.01
N LYS A 369 16.33 12.01 -0.60
CA LYS A 369 16.70 12.00 -2.02
C LYS A 369 15.50 11.90 -2.95
N GLY A 370 14.44 11.27 -2.53
CA GLY A 370 13.22 11.06 -3.29
C GLY A 370 12.94 9.59 -3.51
N ASP A 371 11.65 9.29 -3.73
CA ASP A 371 11.20 7.94 -4.00
C ASP A 371 11.29 7.65 -5.50
N ASP A 372 12.05 6.65 -5.87
CA ASP A 372 12.21 6.15 -7.24
C ASP A 372 11.25 4.99 -7.57
N LYS A 373 10.27 4.74 -6.70
CA LYS A 373 9.32 3.62 -6.83
C LYS A 373 8.17 3.88 -7.78
N LYS A 374 7.99 5.12 -8.22
CA LYS A 374 6.91 5.52 -9.13
C LYS A 374 7.46 6.10 -10.41
N THR A 375 6.93 5.64 -11.54
CA THR A 375 7.27 6.17 -12.85
C THR A 375 6.71 7.59 -13.01
N PRO A 376 7.51 8.59 -13.41
CA PRO A 376 7.06 9.98 -13.58
C PRO A 376 6.31 10.16 -14.92
N PHE A 377 5.11 9.60 -15.03
CA PHE A 377 4.29 9.64 -16.24
C PHE A 377 3.87 11.06 -16.66
N ASP A 378 3.70 11.96 -15.70
CA ASP A 378 3.40 13.37 -15.99
C ASP A 378 4.54 14.05 -16.75
N SER A 379 5.78 13.80 -16.35
CA SER A 379 6.97 14.28 -17.06
C SER A 379 7.05 13.75 -18.49
N LEU A 380 6.70 12.47 -18.69
CA LEU A 380 6.68 11.83 -19.99
C LEU A 380 5.67 12.50 -20.93
N VAL A 381 4.46 12.79 -20.44
CA VAL A 381 3.42 13.49 -21.21
C VAL A 381 3.83 14.94 -21.53
N ILE A 382 4.44 15.65 -20.57
CA ILE A 382 4.91 17.03 -20.80
C ILE A 382 5.99 17.06 -21.89
N GLN A 383 6.94 16.13 -21.87
CA GLN A 383 8.01 16.05 -22.88
C GLN A 383 7.45 15.67 -24.27
N MET A 384 6.46 14.76 -24.34
CA MET A 384 5.76 14.47 -25.58
C MET A 384 5.10 15.72 -26.17
N LEU A 385 4.36 16.47 -25.34
CA LEU A 385 3.70 17.72 -25.77
C LEU A 385 4.70 18.80 -26.20
N ALA A 386 5.87 18.84 -25.57
CA ALA A 386 6.93 19.79 -25.97
C ALA A 386 7.49 19.46 -27.36
N GLN A 387 7.67 18.19 -27.71
CA GLN A 387 8.10 17.75 -29.05
C GLN A 387 7.01 17.98 -30.12
N GLU A 388 5.72 17.94 -29.72
CA GLU A 388 4.59 18.20 -30.62
C GLU A 388 4.16 19.67 -30.67
N ALA A 389 4.91 20.58 -30.03
CA ALA A 389 4.50 21.98 -29.89
C ALA A 389 4.25 22.71 -31.22
N ASP A 390 5.03 22.37 -32.23
CA ASP A 390 4.99 23.00 -33.57
C ASP A 390 4.18 22.21 -34.60
N ASN A 391 3.65 21.01 -34.23
CA ASN A 391 2.82 20.19 -35.10
C ASN A 391 1.35 20.65 -34.99
N PRO A 392 0.72 21.17 -36.06
CA PRO A 392 -0.68 21.60 -36.00
C PRO A 392 -1.68 20.43 -36.12
N GLY A 393 -1.23 19.24 -36.53
CA GLY A 393 -2.08 18.09 -36.83
C GLY A 393 -2.55 17.31 -35.63
N SER A 394 -3.55 16.46 -35.83
CA SER A 394 -3.93 15.44 -34.83
C SER A 394 -2.96 14.27 -34.90
N VAL A 395 -2.51 13.80 -33.74
CA VAL A 395 -1.52 12.74 -33.61
C VAL A 395 -2.10 11.59 -32.78
N THR A 396 -1.86 10.35 -33.20
CA THR A 396 -2.28 9.18 -32.44
C THR A 396 -1.13 8.70 -31.56
N PHE A 397 -1.41 8.45 -30.27
CA PHE A 397 -0.52 7.74 -29.37
C PHE A 397 -0.95 6.28 -29.26
N TYR A 398 -0.10 5.37 -29.67
CA TYR A 398 -0.29 3.93 -29.58
C TYR A 398 0.44 3.37 -28.37
N SER A 399 -0.29 2.89 -27.37
CA SER A 399 0.29 2.14 -26.26
C SER A 399 0.30 0.65 -26.61
N VAL A 400 1.48 0.04 -26.66
CA VAL A 400 1.64 -1.38 -26.95
C VAL A 400 1.59 -2.26 -25.68
N ASP A 401 1.53 -1.66 -24.50
CA ASP A 401 1.28 -2.36 -23.25
C ASP A 401 0.26 -1.65 -22.34
N LYS A 402 -0.29 -2.40 -21.37
CA LYS A 402 -1.32 -1.90 -20.45
C LYS A 402 -0.78 -0.89 -19.43
N TYR A 403 0.52 -0.92 -19.18
CA TYR A 403 1.13 -0.13 -18.09
C TYR A 403 1.13 1.36 -18.42
N LEU A 404 1.39 1.72 -19.69
CA LEU A 404 1.47 3.11 -20.14
C LEU A 404 0.13 3.72 -20.52
N HIS A 405 -0.79 2.93 -21.07
CA HIS A 405 -2.01 3.46 -21.68
C HIS A 405 -2.78 4.38 -20.72
N TYR A 406 -3.12 3.85 -19.54
CA TYR A 406 -4.02 4.54 -18.63
C TYR A 406 -3.41 5.82 -18.03
N PRO A 407 -2.15 5.82 -17.55
CA PRO A 407 -1.50 7.05 -17.11
C PRO A 407 -1.38 8.12 -18.19
N VAL A 408 -0.93 7.78 -19.39
CA VAL A 408 -0.80 8.75 -20.49
C VAL A 408 -2.16 9.35 -20.86
N TRP A 409 -3.17 8.51 -21.02
CA TRP A 409 -4.55 8.95 -21.26
C TRP A 409 -5.04 9.91 -20.16
N PHE A 410 -4.85 9.56 -18.89
CA PHE A 410 -5.29 10.37 -17.76
C PHE A 410 -4.66 11.77 -17.75
N TYR A 411 -3.34 11.86 -17.93
CA TYR A 411 -2.65 13.14 -17.91
C TYR A 411 -3.03 14.01 -19.11
N LEU A 412 -3.23 13.43 -20.28
CA LEU A 412 -3.74 14.16 -21.45
C LEU A 412 -5.17 14.67 -21.22
N GLU A 413 -6.10 13.84 -20.74
CA GLU A 413 -7.49 14.25 -20.44
C GLU A 413 -7.55 15.32 -19.35
N THR A 414 -6.68 15.21 -18.34
CA THR A 414 -6.57 16.22 -17.29
C THR A 414 -6.15 17.59 -17.85
N LEU A 415 -5.17 17.61 -18.75
CA LEU A 415 -4.73 18.86 -19.43
C LEU A 415 -5.80 19.39 -20.38
N LYS A 416 -6.48 18.55 -21.15
CA LYS A 416 -7.62 18.94 -22.01
C LYS A 416 -8.70 19.65 -21.22
N ALA A 417 -8.97 19.19 -20.00
CA ALA A 417 -9.94 19.79 -19.10
C ALA A 417 -9.41 21.06 -18.37
N GLY A 418 -8.21 21.53 -18.68
CA GLY A 418 -7.58 22.66 -17.99
C GLY A 418 -7.21 22.39 -16.53
N LYS A 419 -7.14 21.13 -16.12
CA LYS A 419 -6.82 20.71 -14.76
C LYS A 419 -5.35 20.31 -14.62
N ILE A 420 -4.90 20.18 -13.38
CA ILE A 420 -3.55 19.73 -13.01
C ILE A 420 -3.56 18.57 -12.03
N THR A 421 -4.67 17.88 -11.96
CA THR A 421 -4.85 16.73 -11.03
C THR A 421 -3.77 15.68 -11.27
N GLY A 422 -3.05 15.31 -10.22
CA GLY A 422 -2.04 14.26 -10.27
C GLY A 422 -0.65 14.69 -10.75
N PHE A 423 -0.48 15.90 -11.28
CA PHE A 423 0.84 16.40 -11.72
C PHE A 423 1.72 16.76 -10.53
N ALA A 424 2.96 16.29 -10.57
CA ALA A 424 4.04 16.68 -9.67
C ALA A 424 5.10 17.52 -10.41
N THR A 425 5.31 17.25 -11.70
CA THR A 425 6.24 17.99 -12.55
C THR A 425 5.72 19.41 -12.78
N PRO A 426 6.56 20.46 -12.61
CA PRO A 426 6.17 21.82 -12.90
C PRO A 426 5.68 21.96 -14.35
N LEU A 427 4.50 22.53 -14.52
CA LEU A 427 3.94 22.77 -15.85
C LEU A 427 4.51 24.07 -16.45
N PRO A 428 4.74 24.11 -17.78
CA PRO A 428 5.03 25.35 -18.50
C PRO A 428 3.99 26.44 -18.22
N ALA A 429 4.43 27.72 -18.31
CA ALA A 429 3.58 28.88 -18.01
C ALA A 429 2.35 28.95 -18.93
N ASP A 430 2.49 28.59 -20.20
CA ASP A 430 1.39 28.61 -21.18
C ASP A 430 0.57 27.30 -21.09
N ARG A 431 -0.36 27.30 -20.16
CA ARG A 431 -1.30 26.19 -19.95
C ARG A 431 -2.30 26.03 -21.08
N ALA A 432 -2.65 27.12 -21.78
CA ALA A 432 -3.58 27.06 -22.90
C ALA A 432 -2.93 26.30 -24.09
N LYS A 433 -1.65 26.56 -24.36
CA LYS A 433 -0.89 25.82 -25.37
C LYS A 433 -0.77 24.33 -25.04
N LEU A 434 -0.53 23.98 -23.78
CA LEU A 434 -0.51 22.58 -23.33
C LEU A 434 -1.87 21.90 -23.52
N ALA A 435 -2.96 22.55 -23.12
CA ALA A 435 -4.31 21.99 -23.27
C ALA A 435 -4.67 21.79 -24.76
N ALA A 436 -4.34 22.77 -25.61
CA ALA A 436 -4.51 22.66 -27.04
C ALA A 436 -3.66 21.53 -27.67
N GLY A 437 -2.40 21.37 -27.22
CA GLY A 437 -1.54 20.26 -27.59
C GLY A 437 -2.13 18.92 -27.19
N ALA A 438 -2.55 18.78 -25.93
CA ALA A 438 -3.18 17.58 -25.42
C ALA A 438 -4.46 17.22 -26.21
N ALA A 439 -5.28 18.19 -26.58
CA ALA A 439 -6.50 17.98 -27.36
C ALA A 439 -6.26 17.34 -28.73
N ARG A 440 -5.08 17.53 -29.31
CA ARG A 440 -4.70 16.97 -30.61
C ARG A 440 -4.25 15.50 -30.52
N ILE A 441 -3.94 14.99 -29.32
CA ILE A 441 -3.47 13.61 -29.13
C ILE A 441 -4.62 12.68 -28.81
N VAL A 442 -4.77 11.64 -29.64
CA VAL A 442 -5.74 10.56 -29.48
C VAL A 442 -5.03 9.31 -28.98
N VAL A 443 -5.40 8.81 -27.82
CA VAL A 443 -4.77 7.61 -27.20
C VAL A 443 -5.46 6.35 -27.69
N ARG A 444 -4.70 5.40 -28.21
CA ARG A 444 -5.15 4.06 -28.62
C ARG A 444 -4.52 3.02 -27.71
N ASN A 445 -5.37 2.14 -27.15
CA ASN A 445 -4.95 1.09 -26.23
C ASN A 445 -4.69 -0.23 -26.97
N HIS A 446 -3.69 -0.99 -26.49
CA HIS A 446 -3.41 -2.37 -26.91
C HIS A 446 -3.43 -2.58 -28.41
N VAL A 447 -2.61 -1.83 -29.10
CA VAL A 447 -2.42 -2.04 -30.52
C VAL A 447 -1.26 -3.01 -30.67
N ASN A 448 -1.47 -4.09 -31.46
CA ASN A 448 -0.33 -4.77 -32.03
C ASN A 448 0.48 -3.69 -32.77
N ILE A 449 1.76 -3.57 -32.46
CA ILE A 449 2.63 -2.54 -33.08
C ILE A 449 2.55 -2.58 -34.62
N GLU A 450 2.27 -3.76 -35.18
CA GLU A 450 2.08 -3.96 -36.63
C GLU A 450 0.81 -3.29 -37.17
N GLU A 451 -0.17 -2.98 -36.33
CA GLU A 451 -1.43 -2.33 -36.70
C GLU A 451 -1.35 -0.80 -36.62
N ALA A 452 -0.25 -0.24 -36.05
CA ALA A 452 -0.05 1.19 -35.99
C ALA A 452 0.03 1.79 -37.40
N LYS A 453 -0.81 2.81 -37.66
CA LYS A 453 -0.96 3.45 -38.99
C LYS A 453 -0.96 4.95 -38.87
N GLY A 454 -0.52 5.64 -39.91
CA GLY A 454 -0.50 7.07 -40.02
C GLY A 454 0.87 7.58 -40.45
N ALA A 455 0.91 8.76 -41.12
CA ALA A 455 2.17 9.40 -41.51
C ALA A 455 3.00 9.84 -40.29
N HIS A 456 2.33 10.26 -39.20
CA HIS A 456 2.98 10.62 -37.94
C HIS A 456 2.15 10.16 -36.75
N PHE A 457 2.80 9.47 -35.80
CA PHE A 457 2.18 8.99 -34.56
C PHE A 457 3.23 8.75 -33.48
N TRP A 458 2.77 8.55 -32.24
CA TRP A 458 3.62 8.18 -31.11
C TRP A 458 3.42 6.71 -30.73
N VAL A 459 4.49 6.07 -30.28
CA VAL A 459 4.45 4.73 -29.70
C VAL A 459 4.98 4.77 -28.29
N GLY A 460 4.33 4.04 -27.38
CA GLY A 460 4.76 3.91 -25.99
C GLY A 460 4.79 2.45 -25.53
N TYR A 461 5.86 2.08 -24.82
CA TYR A 461 6.05 0.76 -24.22
C TYR A 461 6.83 0.84 -22.91
N SER A 462 6.76 -0.20 -22.12
CA SER A 462 7.50 -0.32 -20.85
C SER A 462 8.49 -1.48 -20.89
N SER A 463 9.35 -1.59 -19.86
CA SER A 463 10.24 -2.74 -19.67
C SER A 463 9.51 -4.09 -19.52
N ALA A 464 8.20 -4.07 -19.32
CA ALA A 464 7.33 -5.25 -19.33
C ALA A 464 6.95 -5.73 -20.75
N TRP A 465 7.39 -5.03 -21.81
CA TRP A 465 7.16 -5.41 -23.19
C TRP A 465 7.66 -6.83 -23.48
N PRO A 466 6.80 -7.75 -23.91
CA PRO A 466 7.18 -9.16 -24.10
C PRO A 466 7.84 -9.47 -25.44
N GLY A 467 7.95 -8.48 -26.34
CA GLY A 467 8.50 -8.67 -27.69
C GLY A 467 10.00 -8.96 -27.69
N LYS A 468 10.46 -9.82 -28.62
CA LYS A 468 11.88 -10.11 -28.81
C LYS A 468 12.65 -8.94 -29.44
N LEU A 469 11.98 -8.13 -30.25
CA LEU A 469 12.50 -6.92 -30.88
C LEU A 469 11.85 -5.70 -30.24
N SER A 470 12.58 -4.60 -30.13
CA SER A 470 11.99 -3.34 -29.66
C SER A 470 10.94 -2.83 -30.65
N PRO A 471 9.93 -2.09 -30.20
CA PRO A 471 8.95 -1.47 -31.09
C PRO A 471 9.58 -0.60 -32.18
N GLU A 472 10.69 0.09 -31.90
CA GLU A 472 11.45 0.87 -32.88
C GLU A 472 11.99 -0.02 -34.01
N ALA A 473 12.59 -1.16 -33.65
CA ALA A 473 13.15 -2.10 -34.63
C ALA A 473 12.07 -2.67 -35.56
N ILE A 474 10.88 -2.99 -35.02
CA ILE A 474 9.73 -3.47 -35.79
C ILE A 474 9.26 -2.41 -36.77
N LEU A 475 9.14 -1.16 -36.36
CA LEU A 475 8.69 -0.06 -37.19
C LEU A 475 9.72 0.32 -38.26
N THR A 476 11.01 0.31 -37.92
CA THR A 476 12.10 0.55 -38.86
C THR A 476 12.11 -0.49 -39.95
N ALA A 477 11.87 -1.78 -39.63
CA ALA A 477 11.74 -2.85 -40.60
C ALA A 477 10.55 -2.64 -41.58
N ARG A 478 9.54 -1.85 -41.19
CA ARG A 478 8.40 -1.43 -42.00
C ARG A 478 8.66 -0.16 -42.82
N GLY A 479 9.87 0.38 -42.81
CA GLY A 479 10.22 1.60 -43.51
C GLY A 479 9.84 2.90 -42.79
N CYS A 480 9.47 2.82 -41.50
CA CYS A 480 9.20 3.99 -40.69
C CYS A 480 10.48 4.53 -40.02
N ARG A 481 10.53 5.85 -39.77
CA ARG A 481 11.61 6.50 -39.06
C ARG A 481 11.15 6.81 -37.62
N ALA A 482 11.86 6.31 -36.62
CA ALA A 482 11.69 6.70 -35.24
C ALA A 482 12.46 7.99 -34.94
N GLY A 483 11.86 8.89 -34.17
CA GLY A 483 12.53 10.09 -33.65
C GLY A 483 13.17 9.88 -32.30
N ALA A 484 13.56 10.98 -31.66
CA ALA A 484 14.18 10.95 -30.33
C ALA A 484 13.19 10.41 -29.29
N ASP A 485 13.63 9.39 -28.56
CA ASP A 485 12.84 8.79 -27.50
C ASP A 485 12.83 9.63 -26.21
N VAL A 486 11.76 9.51 -25.47
CA VAL A 486 11.63 9.99 -24.09
C VAL A 486 11.49 8.78 -23.19
N THR A 487 12.49 8.54 -22.36
CA THR A 487 12.49 7.43 -21.41
C THR A 487 12.48 7.95 -19.98
N VAL A 488 11.50 7.50 -19.21
CA VAL A 488 11.43 7.70 -17.75
C VAL A 488 11.59 6.37 -17.04
N ARG A 489 12.14 6.40 -15.84
CA ARG A 489 12.43 5.19 -15.08
C ARG A 489 11.96 5.31 -13.64
N ASP A 490 11.44 4.23 -13.14
CA ASP A 490 11.35 3.97 -11.71
C ASP A 490 12.33 2.84 -11.32
N ARG A 491 12.28 2.39 -10.08
CA ARG A 491 13.15 1.31 -9.57
C ARG A 491 12.95 -0.02 -10.30
N TYR A 492 11.76 -0.28 -10.80
CA TYR A 492 11.34 -1.60 -11.28
C TYR A 492 11.11 -1.62 -12.80
N HIS A 493 10.76 -0.47 -13.37
CA HIS A 493 10.34 -0.36 -14.76
C HIS A 493 10.95 0.87 -15.43
N SER A 494 11.13 0.76 -16.73
CA SER A 494 11.32 1.92 -17.61
C SER A 494 10.12 2.04 -18.53
N SER A 495 9.76 3.28 -18.84
CA SER A 495 8.69 3.60 -19.78
C SER A 495 9.25 4.52 -20.85
N THR A 496 9.15 4.11 -22.10
CA THR A 496 9.70 4.80 -23.25
C THR A 496 8.57 5.19 -24.21
N ILE A 497 8.59 6.41 -24.69
CA ILE A 497 7.76 6.86 -25.80
C ILE A 497 8.63 7.50 -26.87
N PHE A 498 8.24 7.39 -28.11
CA PHE A 498 8.95 8.03 -29.22
C PHE A 498 8.00 8.36 -30.38
N PRO A 499 8.26 9.47 -31.12
CA PRO A 499 7.51 9.78 -32.32
C PRO A 499 7.97 8.93 -33.49
N VAL A 500 7.05 8.64 -34.40
CA VAL A 500 7.27 7.82 -35.60
C VAL A 500 6.72 8.53 -36.83
N TRP A 501 7.48 8.47 -37.90
CA TRP A 501 7.08 8.93 -39.24
C TRP A 501 7.20 7.76 -40.22
N CYS A 502 6.11 7.48 -40.93
CA CYS A 502 6.09 6.45 -41.98
C CYS A 502 5.84 7.13 -43.34
N ALA A 503 6.45 6.61 -44.39
CA ALA A 503 6.05 6.95 -45.76
C ALA A 503 4.60 6.47 -45.97
N GLU A 504 3.76 7.28 -46.62
CA GLU A 504 2.39 6.90 -47.01
C GLU A 504 2.37 5.73 -47.98
#